data_24e3d155b777b7304c28b9078662bbf9
#
_entry.id   24e3d155b777b7304c28b9078662bbf9
#
_cell.length_a   1.000
_cell.length_b   1.000
_cell.length_c   1.000
_cell.angle_alpha   90.00
_cell.angle_beta   90.00
_cell.angle_gamma   90.00
#
_symmetry.space_group_name_H-M   'P 1'
#
loop_
_entity.id
_entity.type
_entity.pdbx_description
1 polymer ?
#
loop_
_entity_poly.entity_id
_entity_poly.type
_entity_poly.pdbx_seq_one_letter_code
_entity_poly.pdbx_strand_id
1 'polypeptide(L)'
;MPDVKISPAGIVIGLGVVLIAGVLGWLTFGPKPAPPPPPVLTAEGKAYLSSLKLGNVHMQAAESYVQSRLVEILGEITNTGTRRVRVIEVTCLFYDYSQQLIAREQAYVVDGRGGPLGPGQTRSFRLPFDTIPESWNQALPVLVIAQIQFE
;
A
#
# COMPACT_ATOMS: atom_id res chain seq x y z
N MET A 1 28.47 -57.11 5.57
CA MET A 1 27.86 -55.76 5.70
C MET A 1 28.93 -54.83 6.17
N PRO A 2 29.27 -53.77 5.41
CA PRO A 2 30.34 -52.84 5.82
C PRO A 2 29.80 -51.95 6.96
N ASP A 3 30.46 -51.99 8.11
CA ASP A 3 30.21 -51.09 9.23
C ASP A 3 30.65 -49.64 8.85
N VAL A 4 29.67 -48.78 8.63
CA VAL A 4 29.92 -47.35 8.39
C VAL A 4 30.24 -46.69 9.74
N LYS A 5 31.57 -46.53 10.03
CA LYS A 5 32.02 -45.73 11.17
C LYS A 5 31.81 -44.24 10.87
N ILE A 6 30.74 -43.70 11.39
CA ILE A 6 30.48 -42.25 11.31
C ILE A 6 31.43 -41.55 12.29
N SER A 7 32.29 -40.68 11.82
CA SER A 7 33.20 -39.92 12.68
C SER A 7 32.42 -38.84 13.45
N PRO A 8 32.80 -38.50 14.70
CA PRO A 8 32.12 -37.45 15.47
C PRO A 8 32.14 -36.11 14.73
N ALA A 9 33.13 -35.83 13.93
CA ALA A 9 33.18 -34.63 13.07
C ALA A 9 32.07 -34.64 12.00
N GLY A 10 31.77 -35.81 11.41
CA GLY A 10 30.67 -35.93 10.42
C GLY A 10 29.29 -35.68 11.02
N ILE A 11 29.09 -36.07 12.30
CA ILE A 11 27.81 -35.80 13.01
C ILE A 11 27.63 -34.32 13.29
N VAL A 12 28.69 -33.61 13.71
CA VAL A 12 28.63 -32.16 13.96
C VAL A 12 28.36 -31.36 12.70
N ILE A 13 29.00 -31.71 11.59
CA ILE A 13 28.77 -31.06 10.29
C ILE A 13 27.34 -31.34 9.80
N GLY A 14 26.88 -32.60 9.91
CA GLY A 14 25.50 -32.95 9.52
C GLY A 14 24.42 -32.18 10.32
N LEU A 15 24.58 -32.04 11.65
CA LEU A 15 23.71 -31.25 12.50
C LEU A 15 23.72 -29.76 12.11
N GLY A 16 24.90 -29.21 11.80
CA GLY A 16 25.02 -27.82 11.36
C GLY A 16 24.27 -27.54 10.06
N VAL A 17 24.37 -28.42 9.08
CA VAL A 17 23.66 -28.29 7.79
C VAL A 17 22.15 -28.38 7.96
N VAL A 18 21.66 -29.30 8.80
CA VAL A 18 20.21 -29.43 9.09
C VAL A 18 19.66 -28.19 9.80
N LEU A 19 20.41 -27.61 10.75
CA LEU A 19 19.99 -26.37 11.42
C LEU A 19 19.94 -25.18 10.45
N ILE A 20 20.95 -25.04 9.59
CA ILE A 20 20.96 -23.95 8.60
C ILE A 20 19.82 -24.13 7.60
N ALA A 21 19.58 -25.34 7.09
CA ALA A 21 18.48 -25.62 6.18
C ALA A 21 17.10 -25.38 6.85
N GLY A 22 16.97 -25.73 8.13
CA GLY A 22 15.76 -25.48 8.91
C GLY A 22 15.49 -23.99 9.10
N VAL A 23 16.51 -23.20 9.43
CA VAL A 23 16.38 -21.74 9.58
C VAL A 23 16.08 -21.07 8.24
N LEU A 24 16.78 -21.45 7.16
CA LEU A 24 16.51 -20.93 5.82
C LEU A 24 15.10 -21.33 5.35
N GLY A 25 14.66 -22.55 5.60
CA GLY A 25 13.29 -23.00 5.31
C GLY A 25 12.26 -22.19 6.08
N TRP A 26 12.49 -21.92 7.36
CA TRP A 26 11.56 -21.12 8.16
C TRP A 26 11.51 -19.64 7.74
N LEU A 27 12.65 -19.06 7.31
CA LEU A 27 12.71 -17.70 6.79
C LEU A 27 12.00 -17.56 5.42
N THR A 28 12.00 -18.63 4.61
CA THR A 28 11.40 -18.59 3.26
C THR A 28 9.93 -19.05 3.24
N PHE A 29 9.57 -20.03 4.07
CA PHE A 29 8.24 -20.66 4.10
C PHE A 29 7.49 -20.45 5.43
N GLY A 30 8.11 -19.74 6.38
CA GLY A 30 7.45 -19.40 7.66
C GLY A 30 6.18 -18.57 7.43
N PRO A 31 5.24 -18.58 8.40
CA PRO A 31 4.02 -17.78 8.29
C PRO A 31 4.41 -16.31 8.12
N LYS A 32 4.00 -15.73 7.00
CA LYS A 32 4.18 -14.27 6.77
C LYS A 32 3.45 -13.53 7.88
N PRO A 33 4.06 -12.48 8.46
CA PRO A 33 3.35 -11.60 9.39
C PRO A 33 2.03 -11.17 8.76
N ALA A 34 0.95 -11.22 9.54
CA ALA A 34 -0.33 -10.72 9.07
C ALA A 34 -0.14 -9.25 8.63
N PRO A 35 -0.72 -8.84 7.50
CA PRO A 35 -0.66 -7.44 7.09
C PRO A 35 -1.20 -6.57 8.23
N PRO A 36 -0.60 -5.40 8.48
CA PRO A 36 -1.11 -4.50 9.50
C PRO A 36 -2.59 -4.22 9.25
N PRO A 37 -3.41 -4.12 10.30
CA PRO A 37 -4.81 -3.79 10.13
C PRO A 37 -4.93 -2.49 9.33
N PRO A 38 -5.93 -2.36 8.45
CA PRO A 38 -6.11 -1.15 7.65
C PRO A 38 -6.19 0.06 8.59
N PRO A 39 -5.60 1.19 8.20
CA PRO A 39 -5.62 2.40 9.01
C PRO A 39 -7.06 2.77 9.31
N VAL A 40 -7.38 2.93 10.58
CA VAL A 40 -8.70 3.34 11.03
C VAL A 40 -8.70 4.85 11.21
N LEU A 41 -9.59 5.52 10.48
CA LEU A 41 -9.74 6.96 10.62
C LEU A 41 -10.18 7.30 12.06
N THR A 42 -9.38 8.07 12.76
CA THR A 42 -9.66 8.50 14.14
C THR A 42 -10.95 9.32 14.23
N ALA A 43 -11.55 9.42 15.41
CA ALA A 43 -12.72 10.27 15.61
C ALA A 43 -12.46 11.72 15.20
N GLU A 44 -11.27 12.23 15.52
CA GLU A 44 -10.78 13.55 15.12
C GLU A 44 -10.65 13.68 13.60
N GLY A 45 -10.06 12.68 12.94
CA GLY A 45 -9.96 12.62 11.48
C GLY A 45 -11.33 12.59 10.81
N LYS A 46 -12.29 11.82 11.35
CA LYS A 46 -13.67 11.79 10.85
C LYS A 46 -14.34 13.15 10.92
N ALA A 47 -14.17 13.87 12.03
CA ALA A 47 -14.72 15.22 12.19
C ALA A 47 -14.12 16.21 11.19
N TYR A 48 -12.86 15.99 10.77
CA TYR A 48 -12.14 16.88 9.86
C TYR A 48 -12.35 16.57 8.37
N LEU A 49 -12.98 15.44 8.01
CA LEU A 49 -13.21 15.03 6.61
C LEU A 49 -13.90 16.12 5.78
N SER A 50 -14.89 16.80 6.34
CA SER A 50 -15.63 17.86 5.64
C SER A 50 -14.75 19.06 5.25
N SER A 51 -13.62 19.23 5.91
CA SER A 51 -12.64 20.28 5.66
C SER A 51 -11.60 19.92 4.58
N LEU A 52 -11.62 18.68 4.07
CA LEU A 52 -10.74 18.23 3.00
C LEU A 52 -11.56 18.07 1.72
N LYS A 53 -11.14 18.73 0.65
CA LYS A 53 -11.82 18.67 -0.65
C LYS A 53 -10.90 18.07 -1.69
N LEU A 54 -11.32 16.93 -2.27
CA LEU A 54 -10.71 16.38 -3.46
C LEU A 54 -11.32 17.07 -4.68
N GLY A 55 -10.48 17.54 -5.59
CA GLY A 55 -10.88 18.22 -6.82
C GLY A 55 -10.07 17.77 -8.01
N ASN A 56 -10.60 18.01 -9.20
CA ASN A 56 -9.92 17.74 -10.48
C ASN A 56 -9.42 16.30 -10.62
N VAL A 57 -10.09 15.34 -9.95
CA VAL A 57 -9.66 13.94 -9.96
C VAL A 57 -9.96 13.32 -11.31
N HIS A 58 -8.95 12.84 -11.98
CA HIS A 58 -9.05 12.17 -13.27
C HIS A 58 -8.01 11.05 -13.36
N MET A 59 -8.18 10.20 -14.32
CA MET A 59 -7.32 9.06 -14.58
C MET A 59 -6.69 9.21 -15.96
N GLN A 60 -5.42 8.82 -16.06
CA GLN A 60 -4.74 8.68 -17.33
C GLN A 60 -4.01 7.35 -17.40
N ALA A 61 -4.00 6.74 -18.60
CA ALA A 61 -3.13 5.61 -18.87
C ALA A 61 -1.72 6.15 -19.12
N ALA A 62 -0.73 5.62 -18.39
CA ALA A 62 0.67 5.87 -18.70
C ALA A 62 1.21 4.66 -19.48
N GLU A 63 1.86 4.90 -20.60
CA GLU A 63 2.56 3.84 -21.32
C GLU A 63 3.78 3.40 -20.51
N SER A 64 3.80 2.16 -20.08
CA SER A 64 4.98 1.54 -19.52
C SER A 64 5.78 0.86 -20.64
N TYR A 65 7.08 1.07 -20.65
CA TYR A 65 8.01 0.43 -21.58
C TYR A 65 8.10 -1.10 -21.42
N VAL A 66 7.46 -1.68 -20.41
CA VAL A 66 7.50 -3.12 -20.08
C VAL A 66 6.08 -3.63 -19.91
N GLN A 67 5.31 -3.77 -20.97
CA GLN A 67 4.01 -4.49 -21.07
C GLN A 67 3.06 -4.44 -19.83
N SER A 68 3.34 -3.62 -18.83
CA SER A 68 2.48 -3.41 -17.66
C SER A 68 1.61 -2.17 -17.87
N ARG A 69 0.33 -2.33 -17.68
CA ARG A 69 -0.63 -1.22 -17.73
C ARG A 69 -0.44 -0.37 -16.47
N LEU A 70 0.32 0.72 -16.60
CA LEU A 70 0.40 1.72 -15.56
C LEU A 70 -0.81 2.64 -15.67
N VAL A 71 -1.59 2.74 -14.61
CA VAL A 71 -2.70 3.68 -14.49
C VAL A 71 -2.33 4.72 -13.45
N GLU A 72 -2.51 5.98 -13.78
CA GLU A 72 -2.25 7.08 -12.87
C GLU A 72 -3.54 7.83 -12.55
N ILE A 73 -3.76 8.06 -11.26
CA ILE A 73 -4.83 8.92 -10.77
C ILE A 73 -4.19 10.24 -10.38
N LEU A 74 -4.63 11.31 -11.01
CA LEU A 74 -4.22 12.67 -10.71
C LEU A 74 -5.37 13.42 -10.08
N GLY A 75 -5.02 14.39 -9.25
CA GLY A 75 -6.03 15.24 -8.64
C GLY A 75 -5.40 16.29 -7.74
N GLU A 76 -6.26 17.00 -7.05
CA GLU A 76 -5.89 18.03 -6.09
C GLU A 76 -6.60 17.79 -4.77
N ILE A 77 -5.93 18.10 -3.67
CA ILE A 77 -6.54 18.12 -2.36
C ILE A 77 -6.39 19.51 -1.75
N THR A 78 -7.51 20.05 -1.28
CA THR A 78 -7.56 21.37 -0.64
C THR A 78 -7.95 21.20 0.82
N ASN A 79 -7.20 21.83 1.71
CA ASN A 79 -7.52 21.94 3.12
C ASN A 79 -8.30 23.24 3.38
N THR A 80 -9.60 23.15 3.49
CA THR A 80 -10.49 24.30 3.80
C THR A 80 -10.67 24.53 5.31
N GLY A 81 -10.08 23.68 6.14
CA GLY A 81 -10.13 23.79 7.59
C GLY A 81 -9.02 24.66 8.17
N THR A 82 -8.90 24.63 9.49
CA THR A 82 -7.99 25.51 10.24
C THR A 82 -6.72 24.84 10.73
N ARG A 83 -6.60 23.52 10.57
CA ARG A 83 -5.45 22.75 11.07
C ARG A 83 -4.48 22.42 9.95
N ARG A 84 -3.21 22.25 10.34
CA ARG A 84 -2.18 21.76 9.42
C ARG A 84 -2.23 20.22 9.39
N VAL A 85 -2.29 19.64 8.19
CA VAL A 85 -2.38 18.20 8.00
C VAL A 85 -1.06 17.70 7.43
N ARG A 86 -0.41 16.80 8.14
CA ARG A 86 0.90 16.26 7.76
C ARG A 86 0.80 15.09 6.80
N VAL A 87 -0.17 14.20 7.03
CA VAL A 87 -0.39 13.00 6.19
C VAL A 87 -1.86 12.84 5.89
N ILE A 88 -2.17 12.56 4.62
CA ILE A 88 -3.49 12.10 4.18
C ILE A 88 -3.27 10.86 3.32
N GLU A 89 -3.83 9.75 3.79
CA GLU A 89 -3.86 8.48 3.08
C GLU A 89 -5.26 8.23 2.54
N VAL A 90 -5.34 7.76 1.31
CA VAL A 90 -6.59 7.34 0.67
C VAL A 90 -6.55 5.85 0.36
N THR A 91 -7.70 5.21 0.41
CA THR A 91 -7.93 3.90 -0.17
C THR A 91 -8.65 4.08 -1.50
N CYS A 92 -8.05 3.58 -2.58
CA CYS A 92 -8.64 3.53 -3.90
C CYS A 92 -9.36 2.20 -4.06
N LEU A 93 -10.67 2.23 -4.34
CA LEU A 93 -11.51 1.06 -4.50
C LEU A 93 -11.77 0.84 -5.98
N PHE A 94 -11.33 -0.31 -6.49
CA PHE A 94 -11.48 -0.72 -7.89
C PHE A 94 -12.62 -1.74 -8.01
N TYR A 95 -13.47 -1.55 -9.00
CA TYR A 95 -14.65 -2.39 -9.25
C TYR A 95 -14.61 -3.05 -10.63
N ASP A 96 -15.22 -4.20 -10.76
CA ASP A 96 -15.46 -4.85 -12.04
C ASP A 96 -16.71 -4.30 -12.74
N TYR A 97 -17.04 -4.88 -13.92
CA TYR A 97 -18.24 -4.50 -14.68
C TYR A 97 -19.55 -4.87 -13.98
N SER A 98 -19.51 -5.79 -13.00
CA SER A 98 -20.66 -6.19 -12.16
C SER A 98 -20.76 -5.36 -10.88
N GLN A 99 -19.96 -4.31 -10.74
CA GLN A 99 -19.86 -3.45 -9.54
C GLN A 99 -19.38 -4.21 -8.29
N GLN A 100 -18.66 -5.31 -8.46
CA GLN A 100 -18.01 -6.02 -7.35
C GLN A 100 -16.64 -5.38 -7.08
N LEU A 101 -16.32 -5.22 -5.80
CA LEU A 101 -15.02 -4.71 -5.38
C LEU A 101 -13.95 -5.78 -5.62
N ILE A 102 -12.97 -5.49 -6.47
CA ILE A 102 -11.93 -6.42 -6.88
C ILE A 102 -10.55 -6.09 -6.33
N ALA A 103 -10.29 -4.82 -6.01
CA ALA A 103 -9.01 -4.40 -5.42
C ALA A 103 -9.18 -3.19 -4.50
N ARG A 104 -8.30 -3.11 -3.50
CA ARG A 104 -8.16 -1.99 -2.57
C ARG A 104 -6.69 -1.62 -2.50
N GLU A 105 -6.36 -0.43 -2.98
CA GLU A 105 -4.99 0.08 -2.97
C GLU A 105 -4.89 1.31 -2.08
N GLN A 106 -3.87 1.33 -1.23
CA GLN A 106 -3.61 2.46 -0.33
C GLN A 106 -2.55 3.35 -0.94
N ALA A 107 -2.77 4.66 -0.87
CA ALA A 107 -1.84 5.65 -1.40
C ALA A 107 -1.89 6.95 -0.60
N TYR A 108 -0.78 7.68 -0.60
CA TYR A 108 -0.68 8.97 0.07
C TYR A 108 -0.93 10.11 -0.90
N VAL A 109 -1.94 10.93 -0.64
CA VAL A 109 -2.16 12.20 -1.35
C VAL A 109 -1.37 13.35 -0.71
N VAL A 110 -1.06 13.21 0.59
CA VAL A 110 -0.09 14.03 1.32
C VAL A 110 0.79 13.10 2.14
N ASP A 111 2.06 12.97 1.80
CA ASP A 111 3.00 12.03 2.41
C ASP A 111 3.93 12.64 3.49
N GLY A 112 3.76 13.91 3.76
CA GLY A 112 4.58 14.66 4.72
C GLY A 112 5.95 15.10 4.20
N ARG A 113 6.46 14.56 3.08
CA ARG A 113 7.77 14.93 2.52
C ARG A 113 7.80 16.35 1.97
N GLY A 114 6.71 16.80 1.38
CA GLY A 114 6.52 18.17 0.90
C GLY A 114 6.05 19.14 1.97
N GLY A 115 6.17 18.79 3.26
CA GLY A 115 5.65 19.55 4.38
C GLY A 115 4.13 19.37 4.57
N PRO A 116 3.56 19.91 5.65
CA PRO A 116 2.14 19.81 5.94
C PRO A 116 1.30 20.62 4.96
N LEU A 117 0.05 20.19 4.77
CA LEU A 117 -0.96 20.93 4.01
C LEU A 117 -1.66 21.91 4.97
N GLY A 118 -1.31 23.18 4.87
CA GLY A 118 -1.85 24.23 5.73
C GLY A 118 -3.28 24.64 5.39
N PRO A 119 -3.92 25.45 6.24
CA PRO A 119 -5.23 26.04 5.98
C PRO A 119 -5.27 26.80 4.65
N GLY A 120 -6.30 26.58 3.83
CA GLY A 120 -6.48 27.21 2.53
C GLY A 120 -5.52 26.72 1.43
N GLN A 121 -4.61 25.81 1.73
CA GLN A 121 -3.67 25.30 0.73
C GLN A 121 -4.30 24.19 -0.11
N THR A 122 -3.90 24.18 -1.39
CA THR A 122 -4.18 23.10 -2.34
C THR A 122 -2.87 22.43 -2.74
N ARG A 123 -2.88 21.11 -2.86
CA ARG A 123 -1.75 20.30 -3.33
C ARG A 123 -2.21 19.32 -4.37
N SER A 124 -1.50 19.26 -5.50
CA SER A 124 -1.71 18.22 -6.50
C SER A 124 -1.10 16.91 -6.04
N PHE A 125 -1.73 15.82 -6.41
CA PHE A 125 -1.23 14.46 -6.16
C PHE A 125 -1.24 13.61 -7.42
N ARG A 126 -0.40 12.57 -7.42
CA ARG A 126 -0.29 11.58 -8.48
C ARG A 126 -0.13 10.22 -7.84
N LEU A 127 -1.03 9.31 -8.14
CA LEU A 127 -1.09 7.96 -7.58
C LEU A 127 -0.92 6.96 -8.73
N PRO A 128 0.27 6.35 -8.89
CA PRO A 128 0.52 5.32 -9.89
C PRO A 128 0.08 3.94 -9.38
N PHE A 129 -0.57 3.15 -10.23
CA PHE A 129 -0.97 1.76 -9.98
C PHE A 129 -0.55 0.90 -11.16
N ASP A 130 0.23 -0.14 -10.89
CA ASP A 130 0.77 -1.09 -11.89
C ASP A 130 0.21 -2.52 -11.73
N THR A 131 -0.53 -2.78 -10.64
CA THR A 131 -0.97 -4.13 -10.25
C THR A 131 -2.50 -4.20 -10.13
N ILE A 132 -3.24 -3.59 -11.08
CA ILE A 132 -4.69 -3.65 -11.07
C ILE A 132 -5.16 -4.95 -11.75
N PRO A 133 -6.14 -5.71 -11.16
CA PRO A 133 -6.67 -6.92 -11.77
C PRO A 133 -7.25 -6.67 -13.18
N GLU A 134 -7.10 -7.64 -14.08
CA GLU A 134 -7.61 -7.53 -15.47
C GLU A 134 -9.15 -7.39 -15.54
N SER A 135 -9.86 -7.86 -14.51
CA SER A 135 -11.32 -7.75 -14.40
C SER A 135 -11.82 -6.34 -14.11
N TRP A 136 -10.91 -5.38 -13.86
CA TRP A 136 -11.29 -3.99 -13.58
C TRP A 136 -12.05 -3.36 -14.75
N ASN A 137 -13.13 -2.65 -14.43
CA ASN A 137 -14.02 -1.99 -15.41
C ASN A 137 -13.42 -0.72 -16.05
N GLN A 138 -12.17 -0.40 -15.75
CA GLN A 138 -11.42 0.76 -16.27
C GLN A 138 -12.07 2.13 -15.93
N ALA A 139 -13.02 2.16 -15.01
CA ALA A 139 -13.59 3.41 -14.50
C ALA A 139 -12.70 4.01 -13.40
N LEU A 140 -12.81 5.32 -13.18
CA LEU A 140 -12.14 6.00 -12.09
C LEU A 140 -12.50 5.32 -10.76
N PRO A 141 -11.52 4.83 -9.97
CA PRO A 141 -11.80 4.20 -8.68
C PRO A 141 -12.38 5.20 -7.68
N VAL A 142 -13.11 4.68 -6.70
CA VAL A 142 -13.61 5.49 -5.60
C VAL A 142 -12.48 5.75 -4.62
N LEU A 143 -12.18 7.03 -4.35
CA LEU A 143 -11.17 7.44 -3.38
C LEU A 143 -11.82 7.71 -2.03
N VAL A 144 -11.39 7.00 -1.00
CA VAL A 144 -11.87 7.16 0.38
C VAL A 144 -10.70 7.57 1.26
N ILE A 145 -10.82 8.67 1.98
CA ILE A 145 -9.79 9.07 2.95
C ILE A 145 -9.77 8.05 4.09
N ALA A 146 -8.66 7.35 4.25
CA ALA A 146 -8.47 6.28 5.21
C ALA A 146 -7.72 6.73 6.48
N GLN A 147 -6.84 7.74 6.35
CA GLN A 147 -6.08 8.27 7.47
C GLN A 147 -5.83 9.77 7.31
N ILE A 148 -5.86 10.49 8.44
CA ILE A 148 -5.45 11.88 8.55
C ILE A 148 -4.52 11.97 9.76
N GLN A 149 -3.32 12.54 9.56
CA GLN A 149 -2.41 12.88 10.65
C GLN A 149 -2.19 14.40 10.66
N PHE A 150 -2.38 15.00 11.78
CA PHE A 150 -2.15 16.42 11.98
C PHE A 150 -0.70 16.69 12.44
N GLU A 151 -0.24 17.92 12.23
CA GLU A 151 1.04 18.40 12.76
C GLU A 151 0.92 18.75 14.23
#